data_b7509ceea3917009c687dc910f7c8907
#
_entry.id   b7509ceea3917009c687dc910f7c8907
#
_cell.length_a   1.000
_cell.length_b   1.000
_cell.length_c   1.000
_cell.angle_alpha   90.00
_cell.angle_beta   90.00
_cell.angle_gamma   90.00
#
_symmetry.space_group_name_H-M   'P 1'
#
loop_
_entity.id
_entity.type
_entity.pdbx_description
1 polymer ?
#
loop_
_entity_poly.entity_id
_entity_poly.type
_entity_poly.pdbx_seq_one_letter_code
_entity_poly.pdbx_strand_id
1 'polypeptide(L)'
;MRKVFLLLFILTVVLLAAALAPVFLADPGVVQIRFRGWTVEMSVLVLVLGVFIAWALIHIAVRIWQLPTETARKVREQRALKQLEKGLLALTEGDWSTAERALQRSTSAEGQTTARYLAAAQAADGQDANERAEWYLEQADSGGRKNRFLVELTRARLLVDNTRYEEAVPVLEELRRRRKRHSQVLELLSRCYRALGQWQAMQDILPVMQKAGLIDVPRAQTLQNQAAVAQISQCKDREQLERTWLSFPKGMQKSAELVRPFAEKAARLGAGDLSENIIRASLKNEWDSTLLIPYGDPAATDANQRMKQCEKWLKDHPDDASLHLALGRLCGREELWGKARYHMIRSLELGPTAAGYDSLGQLLERQGELEVAMASFRNALRMSQGEKPLPLPGDQFRLAGPAHPTAN
;
A
#
# COMPACT_ATOMS: atom_id res chain seq x y z
N MET A 1 44.13 -3.51 33.55
CA MET A 1 45.52 -3.47 33.11
C MET A 1 46.23 -2.15 33.44
N ARG A 2 45.70 -0.96 33.19
CA ARG A 2 46.35 0.34 33.51
C ARG A 2 46.66 0.55 35.01
N LYS A 3 45.83 0.09 35.95
CA LYS A 3 46.08 0.21 37.40
C LYS A 3 47.21 -0.69 37.88
N VAL A 4 47.36 -1.87 37.30
CA VAL A 4 48.44 -2.81 37.61
C VAL A 4 49.79 -2.28 37.11
N PHE A 5 49.82 -1.69 35.91
CA PHE A 5 51.04 -1.06 35.37
C PHE A 5 51.50 0.14 36.20
N LEU A 6 50.57 0.95 36.72
CA LEU A 6 50.87 2.09 37.58
C LEU A 6 51.42 1.63 38.94
N LEU A 7 50.84 0.57 39.51
CA LEU A 7 51.32 -0.04 40.77
C LEU A 7 52.69 -0.63 40.57
N LEU A 8 52.94 -1.32 39.48
CA LEU A 8 54.25 -1.90 39.13
C LEU A 8 55.33 -0.81 38.92
N PHE A 9 54.94 0.29 38.26
CA PHE A 9 55.82 1.45 38.04
C PHE A 9 56.22 2.14 39.38
N ILE A 10 55.23 2.37 40.24
CA ILE A 10 55.46 2.94 41.56
C ILE A 10 56.38 2.01 42.39
N LEU A 11 56.13 0.71 42.33
CA LEU A 11 56.94 -0.29 43.03
C LEU A 11 58.37 -0.31 42.49
N THR A 12 58.59 -0.24 41.17
CA THR A 12 59.93 -0.17 40.57
C THR A 12 60.66 1.13 40.93
N VAL A 13 59.97 2.26 40.97
CA VAL A 13 60.59 3.54 41.40
C VAL A 13 60.95 3.53 42.87
N VAL A 14 60.10 2.96 43.75
CA VAL A 14 60.39 2.83 45.17
C VAL A 14 61.61 1.87 45.41
N LEU A 15 61.66 0.74 44.70
CA LEU A 15 62.77 -0.19 44.75
C LEU A 15 64.13 0.42 44.27
N LEU A 16 64.05 1.21 43.18
CA LEU A 16 65.19 1.92 42.62
C LEU A 16 65.65 3.02 43.56
N ALA A 17 64.79 3.75 44.21
CA ALA A 17 65.11 4.76 45.24
C ALA A 17 65.77 4.12 46.48
N ALA A 18 65.27 2.98 46.95
CA ALA A 18 65.77 2.24 48.05
C ALA A 18 67.20 1.65 47.75
N ALA A 19 67.41 1.19 46.52
CA ALA A 19 68.72 0.67 46.07
C ALA A 19 69.77 1.77 45.92
N LEU A 20 69.37 2.97 45.55
CA LEU A 20 70.29 4.13 45.40
C LEU A 20 70.52 4.93 46.69
N ALA A 21 69.66 4.77 47.70
CA ALA A 21 69.69 5.50 48.94
C ALA A 21 71.08 5.36 49.67
N PRO A 22 71.75 4.20 49.78
CA PRO A 22 73.03 4.08 50.45
C PRO A 22 74.18 4.81 49.72
N VAL A 23 74.06 4.92 48.36
CA VAL A 23 75.11 5.61 47.56
C VAL A 23 74.98 7.13 47.74
N PHE A 24 73.79 7.67 47.85
CA PHE A 24 73.55 9.11 48.05
C PHE A 24 73.76 9.55 49.55
N LEU A 25 73.73 8.62 50.51
CA LEU A 25 73.97 8.91 51.89
C LEU A 25 75.53 8.95 52.20
N ALA A 26 76.36 8.28 51.39
CA ALA A 26 77.79 8.31 51.54
C ALA A 26 78.43 9.59 50.97
N ASP A 27 77.87 10.17 49.93
CA ASP A 27 78.39 11.42 49.35
C ASP A 27 77.21 12.22 48.72
N PRO A 28 76.62 13.19 49.44
CA PRO A 28 75.31 13.85 49.02
C PRO A 28 75.44 14.86 47.88
N GLY A 29 76.51 14.91 47.12
CA GLY A 29 76.75 15.79 45.99
C GLY A 29 75.97 17.13 46.10
N VAL A 30 76.68 18.25 46.05
CA VAL A 30 76.06 19.58 46.17
C VAL A 30 75.90 20.20 44.77
N VAL A 31 74.67 20.54 44.36
CA VAL A 31 74.37 21.29 43.14
C VAL A 31 74.20 22.78 43.50
N GLN A 32 75.12 23.60 42.97
CA GLN A 32 75.01 25.06 43.10
C GLN A 32 74.42 25.67 41.84
N ILE A 33 73.23 26.26 41.96
CA ILE A 33 72.57 26.98 40.88
C ILE A 33 72.75 28.48 41.14
N ARG A 34 73.53 29.17 40.29
CA ARG A 34 73.68 30.64 40.33
C ARG A 34 72.84 31.28 39.28
N PHE A 35 71.87 32.07 39.73
CA PHE A 35 71.03 32.87 38.86
C PHE A 35 70.90 34.30 39.40
N ARG A 36 71.38 35.26 38.66
CA ARG A 36 71.21 36.69 38.89
C ARG A 36 71.59 37.18 40.34
N GLY A 37 72.70 36.65 40.90
CA GLY A 37 73.15 37.04 42.20
C GLY A 37 72.72 36.16 43.41
N TRP A 38 71.78 35.26 43.14
CA TRP A 38 71.37 34.26 44.15
C TRP A 38 72.06 32.93 43.92
N THR A 39 72.62 32.37 44.97
CA THR A 39 73.18 31.01 45.00
C THR A 39 72.29 30.11 45.84
N VAL A 40 71.70 29.10 45.17
CA VAL A 40 70.89 28.09 45.83
C VAL A 40 71.75 26.80 45.84
N GLU A 41 72.12 26.36 47.03
CA GLU A 41 72.85 25.11 47.27
C GLU A 41 71.86 24.05 47.73
N MET A 42 71.74 22.97 46.97
CA MET A 42 70.86 21.86 47.33
C MET A 42 71.58 20.52 47.06
N SER A 43 71.23 19.47 47.79
CA SER A 43 71.66 18.13 47.52
C SER A 43 71.02 17.66 46.16
N VAL A 44 71.80 16.89 45.40
CA VAL A 44 71.35 16.24 44.16
C VAL A 44 70.04 15.47 44.39
N LEU A 45 69.88 14.86 45.56
CA LEU A 45 68.64 14.12 45.91
C LEU A 45 67.43 15.04 46.04
N VAL A 46 67.54 16.23 46.59
CA VAL A 46 66.49 17.25 46.72
C VAL A 46 66.10 17.78 45.35
N LEU A 47 67.11 18.00 44.47
CA LEU A 47 66.83 18.44 43.10
C LEU A 47 66.01 17.37 42.30
N VAL A 48 66.50 16.11 42.36
CA VAL A 48 65.83 14.99 41.67
C VAL A 48 64.42 14.79 42.22
N LEU A 49 64.18 14.84 43.50
CA LEU A 49 62.88 14.74 44.15
C LEU A 49 61.99 15.90 43.75
N GLY A 50 62.51 17.13 43.70
CA GLY A 50 61.79 18.33 43.27
C GLY A 50 61.33 18.22 41.82
N VAL A 51 62.22 17.76 40.93
CA VAL A 51 61.82 17.53 39.48
C VAL A 51 60.84 16.42 39.38
N PHE A 52 60.90 15.34 40.14
CA PHE A 52 59.94 14.26 40.14
C PHE A 52 58.53 14.71 40.63
N ILE A 53 58.55 15.50 41.75
CA ILE A 53 57.30 16.08 42.28
C ILE A 53 56.64 17.03 41.24
N ALA A 54 57.47 17.91 40.63
CA ALA A 54 56.97 18.81 39.57
C ALA A 54 56.41 18.03 38.37
N TRP A 55 57.13 16.99 37.93
CA TRP A 55 56.62 16.11 36.85
C TRP A 55 55.31 15.41 37.23
N ALA A 56 55.21 14.87 38.45
CA ALA A 56 54.03 14.20 38.97
C ALA A 56 52.83 15.19 39.04
N LEU A 57 53.06 16.41 39.53
CA LEU A 57 52.05 17.46 39.59
C LEU A 57 51.54 17.87 38.19
N ILE A 58 52.44 18.06 37.23
CA ILE A 58 52.09 18.34 35.83
C ILE A 58 51.28 17.18 35.25
N HIS A 59 51.71 15.96 35.49
CA HIS A 59 51.00 14.77 34.98
C HIS A 59 49.58 14.63 35.57
N ILE A 60 49.43 14.90 36.88
CA ILE A 60 48.14 14.92 37.57
C ILE A 60 47.24 16.06 37.04
N ALA A 61 47.83 17.26 36.85
CA ALA A 61 47.08 18.40 36.33
C ALA A 61 46.54 18.17 34.90
N VAL A 62 47.39 17.59 34.02
CA VAL A 62 46.99 17.22 32.65
C VAL A 62 45.90 16.13 32.68
N ARG A 63 46.04 15.16 33.59
CA ARG A 63 45.07 14.09 33.74
C ARG A 63 43.70 14.57 34.29
N ILE A 64 43.70 15.50 35.24
CA ILE A 64 42.51 16.13 35.80
C ILE A 64 41.83 16.98 34.72
N TRP A 65 42.58 17.65 33.86
CA TRP A 65 42.03 18.47 32.79
C TRP A 65 41.39 17.64 31.65
N GLN A 66 41.90 16.42 31.40
CA GLN A 66 41.33 15.49 30.37
C GLN A 66 40.14 14.65 30.87
N LEU A 67 40.04 14.37 32.19
CA LEU A 67 38.97 13.57 32.79
C LEU A 67 37.53 14.09 32.59
N PRO A 68 37.24 15.42 32.71
CA PRO A 68 35.89 15.89 32.58
C PRO A 68 35.33 15.84 31.13
N THR A 69 36.19 15.83 30.11
CA THR A 69 35.75 15.83 28.72
C THR A 69 35.28 14.47 28.27
N GLU A 70 35.90 13.37 28.63
CA GLU A 70 35.48 12.01 28.28
C GLU A 70 34.19 11.57 29.01
N THR A 71 34.09 11.90 30.30
CA THR A 71 32.89 11.58 31.10
C THR A 71 31.71 12.42 30.70
N ALA A 72 31.91 13.73 30.45
CA ALA A 72 30.85 14.60 29.94
C ALA A 72 30.35 14.17 28.54
N ARG A 73 31.29 13.72 27.67
CA ARG A 73 30.94 13.18 26.35
C ARG A 73 30.08 11.91 26.49
N LYS A 74 30.46 10.95 27.30
CA LYS A 74 29.66 9.72 27.53
C LYS A 74 28.28 10.00 28.12
N VAL A 75 28.18 10.94 29.07
CA VAL A 75 26.90 11.34 29.65
C VAL A 75 26.00 12.03 28.59
N ARG A 76 26.60 12.88 27.73
CA ARG A 76 25.83 13.50 26.61
C ARG A 76 25.34 12.46 25.61
N GLU A 77 26.21 11.52 25.23
CA GLU A 77 25.84 10.41 24.32
C GLU A 77 24.70 9.54 24.90
N GLN A 78 24.79 9.18 26.18
CA GLN A 78 23.73 8.41 26.85
C GLN A 78 22.41 9.20 26.94
N ARG A 79 22.44 10.50 27.21
CA ARG A 79 21.26 11.34 27.21
C ARG A 79 20.64 11.47 25.82
N ALA A 80 21.48 11.62 24.78
CA ALA A 80 21.03 11.68 23.39
C ALA A 80 20.37 10.37 22.96
N LEU A 81 20.95 9.21 23.31
CA LEU A 81 20.35 7.90 23.03
C LEU A 81 19.00 7.72 23.74
N LYS A 82 18.89 8.10 25.02
CA LYS A 82 17.60 8.06 25.75
C LYS A 82 16.54 8.97 25.12
N GLN A 83 16.93 10.16 24.63
CA GLN A 83 16.02 11.05 23.93
C GLN A 83 15.60 10.48 22.57
N LEU A 84 16.52 9.86 21.83
CA LEU A 84 16.20 9.17 20.58
C LEU A 84 15.20 8.03 20.80
N GLU A 85 15.47 7.17 21.78
CA GLU A 85 14.56 6.08 22.17
C GLU A 85 13.17 6.61 22.55
N LYS A 86 13.12 7.63 23.43
CA LYS A 86 11.87 8.29 23.80
C LYS A 86 11.12 8.84 22.58
N GLY A 87 11.84 9.47 21.66
CA GLY A 87 11.24 10.03 20.44
C GLY A 87 10.69 8.96 19.51
N LEU A 88 11.38 7.83 19.36
CA LEU A 88 10.92 6.70 18.55
C LEU A 88 9.70 6.00 19.18
N LEU A 89 9.68 5.83 20.51
CA LEU A 89 8.51 5.28 21.21
C LEU A 89 7.29 6.19 21.06
N ALA A 90 7.44 7.48 21.31
CA ALA A 90 6.36 8.46 21.13
C ALA A 90 5.83 8.49 19.68
N LEU A 91 6.71 8.26 18.68
CA LEU A 91 6.32 8.18 17.28
C LEU A 91 5.43 6.94 17.02
N THR A 92 5.71 5.79 17.66
CA THR A 92 4.87 4.58 17.54
C THR A 92 3.55 4.72 18.28
N GLU A 93 3.49 5.53 19.34
CA GLU A 93 2.29 5.85 20.10
C GLU A 93 1.40 6.90 19.42
N GLY A 94 1.92 7.59 18.38
CA GLY A 94 1.22 8.69 17.71
C GLY A 94 1.29 10.01 18.45
N ASP A 95 2.13 10.14 19.51
CA ASP A 95 2.40 11.42 20.16
C ASP A 95 3.47 12.20 19.38
N TRP A 96 3.01 12.77 18.26
CA TRP A 96 3.87 13.46 17.29
C TRP A 96 4.64 14.62 17.92
N SER A 97 4.01 15.38 18.83
CA SER A 97 4.61 16.56 19.45
C SER A 97 5.74 16.19 20.42
N THR A 98 5.57 15.12 21.18
CA THR A 98 6.60 14.61 22.10
C THR A 98 7.70 13.92 21.29
N ALA A 99 7.36 13.19 20.23
CA ALA A 99 8.32 12.56 19.32
C ALA A 99 9.26 13.61 18.71
N GLU A 100 8.72 14.65 18.08
CA GLU A 100 9.52 15.71 17.45
C GLU A 100 10.46 16.39 18.45
N ARG A 101 9.94 16.81 19.60
CA ARG A 101 10.76 17.46 20.66
C ARG A 101 11.88 16.57 21.21
N ALA A 102 11.59 15.29 21.39
CA ALA A 102 12.59 14.33 21.87
C ALA A 102 13.67 14.06 20.82
N LEU A 103 13.28 13.90 19.55
CA LEU A 103 14.19 13.72 18.43
C LEU A 103 15.09 14.95 18.20
N GLN A 104 14.55 16.16 18.35
CA GLN A 104 15.35 17.39 18.30
C GLN A 104 16.43 17.45 19.39
N ARG A 105 16.10 17.02 20.62
CA ARG A 105 17.04 17.00 21.76
C ARG A 105 18.10 15.89 21.67
N SER A 106 17.94 14.93 20.79
CA SER A 106 18.89 13.81 20.58
C SER A 106 20.09 14.17 19.70
N THR A 107 20.55 15.43 19.69
CA THR A 107 21.50 16.02 18.72
C THR A 107 22.95 15.52 18.81
N SER A 108 23.32 14.68 19.78
CA SER A 108 24.73 14.37 20.07
C SER A 108 25.20 12.99 19.60
N ALA A 109 24.37 12.21 18.91
CA ALA A 109 24.77 10.86 18.46
C ALA A 109 25.45 10.95 17.08
N GLU A 110 26.79 10.94 17.06
CA GLU A 110 27.56 10.77 15.83
C GLU A 110 27.13 9.47 15.12
N GLY A 111 26.74 9.55 13.84
CA GLY A 111 26.37 8.41 13.00
C GLY A 111 24.89 8.11 12.86
N GLN A 112 23.99 8.71 13.64
CA GLN A 112 22.53 8.49 13.57
C GLN A 112 21.75 9.70 13.01
N THR A 113 22.42 10.67 12.45
CA THR A 113 21.84 11.96 12.06
C THR A 113 20.70 11.82 11.05
N THR A 114 20.88 11.01 10.00
CA THR A 114 19.84 10.82 8.96
C THR A 114 18.58 10.15 9.51
N ALA A 115 18.71 9.04 10.25
CA ALA A 115 17.56 8.33 10.80
C ALA A 115 16.72 9.20 11.76
N ARG A 116 17.38 10.02 12.57
CA ARG A 116 16.74 10.97 13.46
C ARG A 116 15.92 12.01 12.69
N TYR A 117 16.51 12.59 11.65
CA TYR A 117 15.80 13.58 10.83
C TYR A 117 14.62 12.97 10.06
N LEU A 118 14.77 11.73 9.56
CA LEU A 118 13.64 11.03 8.93
C LEU A 118 12.49 10.77 9.92
N ALA A 119 12.83 10.38 11.16
CA ALA A 119 11.83 10.19 12.20
C ALA A 119 11.18 11.54 12.63
N ALA A 120 11.98 12.62 12.69
CA ALA A 120 11.46 13.97 13.00
C ALA A 120 10.56 14.49 11.87
N ALA A 121 10.87 14.17 10.59
CA ALA A 121 10.01 14.50 9.46
C ALA A 121 8.65 13.80 9.57
N GLN A 122 8.63 12.52 9.95
CA GLN A 122 7.35 11.79 10.20
C GLN A 122 6.56 12.40 11.35
N ALA A 123 7.25 12.80 12.43
CA ALA A 123 6.59 13.44 13.58
C ALA A 123 6.04 14.82 13.26
N ALA A 124 6.69 15.59 12.38
CA ALA A 124 6.21 16.88 11.91
C ALA A 124 5.02 16.73 10.97
N ASP A 125 5.07 15.75 10.08
CA ASP A 125 4.00 15.41 9.15
C ASP A 125 2.72 14.99 9.90
N GLY A 126 2.84 14.14 10.93
CA GLY A 126 1.71 13.77 11.79
C GLY A 126 1.08 14.93 12.58
N GLN A 127 1.70 16.11 12.57
CA GLN A 127 1.15 17.36 13.10
C GLN A 127 0.66 18.31 11.98
N ASP A 128 0.52 17.82 10.75
CA ASP A 128 0.18 18.61 9.54
C ASP A 128 1.17 19.75 9.26
N ALA A 129 2.40 19.64 9.77
CA ALA A 129 3.43 20.67 9.65
C ALA A 129 4.37 20.38 8.47
N ASN A 130 3.83 20.44 7.26
CA ASN A 130 4.52 20.07 6.01
C ASN A 130 5.84 20.80 5.79
N GLU A 131 5.93 22.10 6.11
CA GLU A 131 7.16 22.89 5.98
C GLU A 131 8.26 22.38 6.91
N ARG A 132 7.91 22.00 8.15
CA ARG A 132 8.89 21.42 9.09
C ARG A 132 9.31 20.02 8.66
N ALA A 133 8.38 19.22 8.14
CA ALA A 133 8.70 17.89 7.62
C ALA A 133 9.71 17.98 6.46
N GLU A 134 9.49 18.89 5.50
CA GLU A 134 10.40 19.11 4.38
C GLU A 134 11.78 19.61 4.85
N TRP A 135 11.82 20.55 5.79
CA TRP A 135 13.07 21.00 6.39
C TRP A 135 13.88 19.84 7.01
N TYR A 136 13.22 18.92 7.73
CA TYR A 136 13.90 17.75 8.28
C TYR A 136 14.41 16.80 7.18
N LEU A 137 13.67 16.64 6.09
CA LEU A 137 14.12 15.82 4.96
C LEU A 137 15.34 16.42 4.26
N GLU A 138 15.40 17.74 4.12
CA GLU A 138 16.59 18.44 3.60
C GLU A 138 17.81 18.25 4.51
N GLN A 139 17.62 18.37 5.84
CA GLN A 139 18.70 18.09 6.79
C GLN A 139 19.17 16.63 6.72
N ALA A 140 18.25 15.67 6.47
CA ALA A 140 18.61 14.26 6.31
C ALA A 140 19.41 14.01 5.02
N ASP A 141 19.14 14.72 3.93
CA ASP A 141 19.86 14.57 2.64
C ASP A 141 21.29 15.12 2.71
N SER A 142 21.56 16.11 3.58
CA SER A 142 22.90 16.64 3.80
C SER A 142 23.91 15.58 4.28
N GLY A 143 23.45 14.43 4.80
CA GLY A 143 24.23 13.31 5.29
C GLY A 143 24.93 12.45 4.23
N GLY A 144 24.79 12.76 2.92
CA GLY A 144 25.54 12.15 1.83
C GLY A 144 24.73 11.16 0.95
N ARG A 145 25.31 10.85 -0.22
CA ARG A 145 24.66 10.05 -1.29
C ARG A 145 24.09 8.69 -0.86
N LYS A 146 24.64 8.07 0.19
CA LYS A 146 24.19 6.75 0.67
C LYS A 146 22.76 6.78 1.22
N ASN A 147 22.35 7.89 1.81
CA ASN A 147 21.07 8.03 2.50
C ASN A 147 19.97 8.63 1.62
N ARG A 148 20.34 9.19 0.46
CA ARG A 148 19.40 9.85 -0.45
C ARG A 148 18.21 8.97 -0.85
N PHE A 149 18.43 7.66 -1.06
CA PHE A 149 17.34 6.73 -1.35
C PHE A 149 16.31 6.67 -0.21
N LEU A 150 16.78 6.65 1.05
CA LEU A 150 15.88 6.60 2.22
C LEU A 150 15.14 7.92 2.43
N VAL A 151 15.80 9.05 2.16
CA VAL A 151 15.19 10.38 2.24
C VAL A 151 14.05 10.50 1.22
N GLU A 152 14.33 10.18 -0.05
CA GLU A 152 13.32 10.21 -1.11
C GLU A 152 12.17 9.21 -0.86
N LEU A 153 12.48 8.03 -0.32
CA LEU A 153 11.46 7.05 0.05
C LEU A 153 10.56 7.56 1.18
N THR A 154 11.15 8.22 2.17
CA THR A 154 10.37 8.82 3.27
C THR A 154 9.51 9.97 2.74
N ARG A 155 10.06 10.86 1.90
CA ARG A 155 9.30 11.93 1.23
C ARG A 155 8.10 11.36 0.47
N ALA A 156 8.33 10.35 -0.34
CA ALA A 156 7.26 9.70 -1.10
C ALA A 156 6.20 9.06 -0.20
N ARG A 157 6.60 8.48 0.94
CA ARG A 157 5.65 7.92 1.92
C ARG A 157 4.77 9.03 2.50
N LEU A 158 5.35 10.14 2.97
CA LEU A 158 4.59 11.27 3.51
C LEU A 158 3.60 11.82 2.48
N LEU A 159 4.02 11.98 1.22
CA LEU A 159 3.12 12.38 0.14
C LEU A 159 1.94 11.41 -0.04
N VAL A 160 2.20 10.10 0.03
CA VAL A 160 1.15 9.07 -0.10
C VAL A 160 0.20 9.08 1.10
N ASP A 161 0.73 9.24 2.31
CA ASP A 161 -0.07 9.26 3.53
C ASP A 161 -0.95 10.53 3.59
N ASN A 162 -0.48 11.64 3.01
CA ASN A 162 -1.23 12.88 2.80
C ASN A 162 -2.08 12.89 1.50
N THR A 163 -2.32 11.74 0.89
CA THR A 163 -3.13 11.60 -0.33
C THR A 163 -2.65 12.39 -1.55
N ARG A 164 -1.42 12.92 -1.54
CA ARG A 164 -0.78 13.66 -2.64
C ARG A 164 -0.18 12.69 -3.66
N TYR A 165 -1.01 11.81 -4.21
CA TYR A 165 -0.57 10.70 -5.06
C TYR A 165 0.11 11.15 -6.35
N GLU A 166 -0.38 12.24 -6.98
CA GLU A 166 0.19 12.77 -8.22
C GLU A 166 1.65 13.21 -8.05
N GLU A 167 1.99 13.76 -6.90
CA GLU A 167 3.35 14.19 -6.58
C GLU A 167 4.24 13.02 -6.13
N ALA A 168 3.64 12.00 -5.50
CA ALA A 168 4.37 10.82 -5.05
C ALA A 168 4.84 9.92 -6.21
N VAL A 169 4.03 9.77 -7.26
CA VAL A 169 4.32 8.87 -8.41
C VAL A 169 5.68 9.14 -9.06
N PRO A 170 6.05 10.36 -9.48
CA PRO A 170 7.33 10.60 -10.14
C PRO A 170 8.53 10.28 -9.24
N VAL A 171 8.44 10.55 -7.94
CA VAL A 171 9.48 10.21 -6.96
C VAL A 171 9.63 8.70 -6.83
N LEU A 172 8.52 7.99 -6.66
CA LEU A 172 8.50 6.54 -6.54
C LEU A 172 8.97 5.82 -7.81
N GLU A 173 8.63 6.34 -8.99
CA GLU A 173 9.11 5.79 -10.26
C GLU A 173 10.63 5.95 -10.41
N GLU A 174 11.20 7.07 -9.98
CA GLU A 174 12.64 7.25 -9.96
C GLU A 174 13.31 6.27 -8.98
N LEU A 175 12.72 6.06 -7.79
CA LEU A 175 13.20 5.05 -6.83
C LEU A 175 13.10 3.63 -7.40
N ARG A 176 12.02 3.30 -8.14
CA ARG A 176 11.83 2.02 -8.82
C ARG A 176 12.90 1.79 -9.89
N ARG A 177 13.28 2.81 -10.65
CA ARG A 177 14.38 2.72 -11.64
C ARG A 177 15.71 2.34 -10.99
N ARG A 178 15.98 2.87 -9.78
CA ARG A 178 17.21 2.55 -9.01
C ARG A 178 17.17 1.17 -8.37
N ARG A 179 16.02 0.78 -7.80
CA ARG A 179 15.81 -0.50 -7.12
C ARG A 179 14.49 -1.15 -7.54
N LYS A 180 14.54 -1.92 -8.64
CA LYS A 180 13.36 -2.47 -9.33
C LYS A 180 12.43 -3.36 -8.45
N ARG A 181 12.96 -4.00 -7.39
CA ARG A 181 12.21 -4.94 -6.55
C ARG A 181 12.09 -4.49 -5.10
N HIS A 182 12.23 -3.20 -4.83
CA HIS A 182 12.10 -2.69 -3.47
C HIS A 182 10.64 -2.74 -3.04
N SER A 183 10.32 -3.55 -2.01
CA SER A 183 8.95 -3.85 -1.58
C SER A 183 8.14 -2.61 -1.27
N GLN A 184 8.65 -1.72 -0.42
CA GLN A 184 7.96 -0.50 -0.04
C GLN A 184 7.65 0.43 -1.22
N VAL A 185 8.59 0.57 -2.19
CA VAL A 185 8.37 1.39 -3.39
C VAL A 185 7.22 0.82 -4.22
N LEU A 186 7.19 -0.51 -4.41
CA LEU A 186 6.12 -1.18 -5.16
C LEU A 186 4.76 -1.07 -4.46
N GLU A 187 4.72 -1.20 -3.14
CA GLU A 187 3.48 -1.03 -2.37
C GLU A 187 2.93 0.40 -2.46
N LEU A 188 3.79 1.41 -2.28
CA LEU A 188 3.39 2.80 -2.40
C LEU A 188 2.92 3.14 -3.82
N LEU A 189 3.62 2.67 -4.86
CA LEU A 189 3.18 2.80 -6.26
C LEU A 189 1.82 2.15 -6.49
N SER A 190 1.62 0.94 -5.96
CA SER A 190 0.33 0.24 -6.06
C SER A 190 -0.82 1.03 -5.41
N ARG A 191 -0.57 1.69 -4.28
CA ARG A 191 -1.55 2.60 -3.63
C ARG A 191 -1.84 3.81 -4.51
N CYS A 192 -0.80 4.48 -5.01
CA CYS A 192 -0.93 5.64 -5.88
C CYS A 192 -1.70 5.33 -7.17
N TYR A 193 -1.31 4.29 -7.90
CA TYR A 193 -1.96 3.92 -9.15
C TYR A 193 -3.42 3.56 -9.01
N ARG A 194 -3.79 2.85 -7.91
CA ARG A 194 -5.20 2.58 -7.61
C ARG A 194 -5.99 3.84 -7.31
N ALA A 195 -5.43 4.74 -6.51
CA ALA A 195 -6.09 5.98 -6.15
C ALA A 195 -6.28 6.92 -7.36
N LEU A 196 -5.28 6.97 -8.26
CA LEU A 196 -5.31 7.79 -9.47
C LEU A 196 -6.01 7.11 -10.66
N GLY A 197 -6.46 5.86 -10.52
CA GLY A 197 -7.06 5.11 -11.62
C GLY A 197 -6.09 4.79 -12.76
N GLN A 198 -4.78 4.76 -12.51
CA GLN A 198 -3.73 4.46 -13.48
C GLN A 198 -3.55 2.94 -13.64
N TRP A 199 -4.58 2.29 -14.14
CA TRP A 199 -4.69 0.83 -14.17
C TRP A 199 -3.65 0.14 -15.05
N GLN A 200 -3.21 0.79 -16.15
CA GLN A 200 -2.15 0.25 -17.00
C GLN A 200 -0.82 0.17 -16.23
N ALA A 201 -0.43 1.26 -15.57
CA ALA A 201 0.79 1.30 -14.75
C ALA A 201 0.70 0.30 -13.57
N MET A 202 -0.50 0.11 -13.01
CA MET A 202 -0.74 -0.91 -11.99
C MET A 202 -0.49 -2.32 -12.53
N GLN A 203 -0.99 -2.66 -13.72
CA GLN A 203 -0.75 -3.97 -14.37
C GLN A 203 0.74 -4.22 -14.62
N ASP A 204 1.49 -3.20 -15.00
CA ASP A 204 2.94 -3.30 -15.29
C ASP A 204 3.78 -3.65 -14.05
N ILE A 205 3.33 -3.25 -12.84
CA ILE A 205 4.05 -3.55 -11.59
C ILE A 205 3.65 -4.90 -10.97
N LEU A 206 2.47 -5.46 -11.27
CA LEU A 206 1.99 -6.70 -10.66
C LEU A 206 2.94 -7.89 -10.81
N PRO A 207 3.52 -8.18 -12.00
CA PRO A 207 4.48 -9.27 -12.15
C PRO A 207 5.76 -9.07 -11.33
N VAL A 208 6.15 -7.81 -11.11
CA VAL A 208 7.33 -7.47 -10.29
C VAL A 208 7.02 -7.67 -8.81
N MET A 209 5.83 -7.27 -8.35
CA MET A 209 5.36 -7.47 -6.98
C MET A 209 5.26 -8.97 -6.65
N GLN A 210 4.75 -9.78 -7.58
CA GLN A 210 4.67 -11.22 -7.44
C GLN A 210 6.07 -11.86 -7.33
N LYS A 211 7.01 -11.49 -8.22
CA LYS A 211 8.40 -11.95 -8.17
C LYS A 211 9.16 -11.48 -6.92
N ALA A 212 8.74 -10.38 -6.32
CA ALA A 212 9.28 -9.89 -5.06
C ALA A 212 8.63 -10.55 -3.82
N GLY A 213 7.64 -11.45 -4.00
CA GLY A 213 6.94 -12.12 -2.92
C GLY A 213 5.98 -11.24 -2.13
N LEU A 214 5.60 -10.07 -2.66
CA LEU A 214 4.68 -9.13 -2.00
C LEU A 214 3.22 -9.54 -2.14
N ILE A 215 2.89 -10.24 -3.21
CA ILE A 215 1.56 -10.74 -3.51
C ILE A 215 1.67 -12.19 -4.03
N ASP A 216 0.73 -13.01 -3.64
CA ASP A 216 0.57 -14.37 -4.17
C ASP A 216 -0.15 -14.38 -5.53
N VAL A 217 -0.18 -15.54 -6.18
CA VAL A 217 -0.81 -15.70 -7.51
C VAL A 217 -2.29 -15.33 -7.50
N PRO A 218 -3.13 -15.82 -6.54
CA PRO A 218 -4.54 -15.50 -6.49
C PRO A 218 -4.78 -13.98 -6.31
N ARG A 219 -4.00 -13.34 -5.45
CA ARG A 219 -4.10 -11.90 -5.21
C ARG A 219 -3.71 -11.08 -6.44
N ALA A 220 -2.66 -11.51 -7.15
CA ALA A 220 -2.25 -10.87 -8.39
C ALA A 220 -3.36 -10.97 -9.45
N GLN A 221 -4.00 -12.13 -9.60
CA GLN A 221 -5.14 -12.33 -10.52
C GLN A 221 -6.33 -11.44 -10.16
N THR A 222 -6.70 -11.38 -8.87
CA THR A 222 -7.77 -10.49 -8.40
C THR A 222 -7.50 -9.03 -8.76
N LEU A 223 -6.28 -8.55 -8.52
CA LEU A 223 -5.89 -7.17 -8.84
C LEU A 223 -5.86 -6.92 -10.35
N GLN A 224 -5.43 -7.90 -11.15
CA GLN A 224 -5.48 -7.83 -12.61
C GLN A 224 -6.91 -7.72 -13.12
N ASN A 225 -7.83 -8.54 -12.60
CA ASN A 225 -9.24 -8.50 -12.96
C ASN A 225 -9.87 -7.16 -12.56
N GLN A 226 -9.62 -6.67 -11.34
CA GLN A 226 -10.08 -5.36 -10.90
C GLN A 226 -9.59 -4.23 -11.80
N ALA A 227 -8.30 -4.24 -12.16
CA ALA A 227 -7.72 -3.26 -13.07
C ALA A 227 -8.36 -3.32 -14.47
N ALA A 228 -8.58 -4.53 -15.00
CA ALA A 228 -9.21 -4.72 -16.30
C ALA A 228 -10.68 -4.25 -16.32
N VAL A 229 -11.46 -4.57 -15.27
CA VAL A 229 -12.84 -4.08 -15.11
C VAL A 229 -12.88 -2.55 -15.04
N ALA A 230 -11.97 -1.94 -14.30
CA ALA A 230 -11.89 -0.49 -14.19
C ALA A 230 -11.50 0.16 -15.54
N GLN A 231 -10.56 -0.41 -16.29
CA GLN A 231 -10.23 0.06 -17.66
C GLN A 231 -11.42 -0.02 -18.59
N ILE A 232 -12.17 -1.14 -18.58
CA ILE A 232 -13.41 -1.29 -19.36
C ILE A 232 -14.42 -0.20 -18.98
N SER A 233 -14.62 0.07 -17.69
CA SER A 233 -15.58 1.07 -17.22
C SER A 233 -15.23 2.49 -17.65
N GLN A 234 -13.94 2.82 -17.78
CA GLN A 234 -13.43 4.13 -18.20
C GLN A 234 -13.53 4.38 -19.71
N CYS A 235 -13.76 3.35 -20.53
CA CYS A 235 -13.91 3.51 -21.97
C CYS A 235 -15.11 4.43 -22.30
N LYS A 236 -14.89 5.40 -23.19
CA LYS A 236 -15.89 6.41 -23.54
C LYS A 236 -16.61 6.11 -24.86
N ASP A 237 -15.99 5.33 -25.72
CA ASP A 237 -16.49 4.99 -27.04
C ASP A 237 -16.18 3.54 -27.41
N ARG A 238 -16.80 3.10 -28.52
CA ARG A 238 -16.65 1.73 -29.06
C ARG A 238 -15.19 1.38 -29.39
N GLU A 239 -14.49 2.28 -30.03
CA GLU A 239 -13.13 2.02 -30.51
C GLU A 239 -12.15 1.85 -29.34
N GLN A 240 -12.28 2.67 -28.30
CA GLN A 240 -11.52 2.54 -27.08
C GLN A 240 -11.84 1.24 -26.34
N LEU A 241 -13.11 0.84 -26.29
CA LEU A 241 -13.54 -0.41 -25.67
C LEU A 241 -12.92 -1.63 -26.38
N GLU A 242 -12.98 -1.64 -27.71
CA GLU A 242 -12.43 -2.73 -28.51
C GLU A 242 -10.89 -2.81 -28.36
N ARG A 243 -10.18 -1.68 -28.45
CA ARG A 243 -8.72 -1.63 -28.24
C ARG A 243 -8.33 -2.11 -26.85
N THR A 244 -9.08 -1.68 -25.83
CA THR A 244 -8.83 -2.11 -24.44
C THR A 244 -9.04 -3.61 -24.31
N TRP A 245 -10.12 -4.17 -24.86
CA TRP A 245 -10.37 -5.59 -24.83
C TRP A 245 -9.25 -6.42 -25.50
N LEU A 246 -8.81 -6.00 -26.68
CA LEU A 246 -7.75 -6.67 -27.42
C LEU A 246 -6.38 -6.60 -26.73
N SER A 247 -6.17 -5.63 -25.83
CA SER A 247 -4.93 -5.52 -25.03
C SER A 247 -4.83 -6.56 -23.93
N PHE A 248 -5.94 -7.17 -23.51
CA PHE A 248 -5.93 -8.17 -22.45
C PHE A 248 -5.40 -9.53 -22.91
N PRO A 249 -4.71 -10.28 -22.04
CA PRO A 249 -4.30 -11.65 -22.32
C PRO A 249 -5.48 -12.55 -22.69
N LYS A 250 -5.29 -13.46 -23.65
CA LYS A 250 -6.36 -14.39 -24.11
C LYS A 250 -7.00 -15.21 -22.99
N GLY A 251 -6.25 -15.52 -21.91
CA GLY A 251 -6.79 -16.21 -20.74
C GLY A 251 -7.83 -15.39 -20.00
N MET A 252 -7.56 -14.08 -19.84
CA MET A 252 -8.49 -13.16 -19.19
C MET A 252 -9.74 -12.89 -20.03
N GLN A 253 -9.60 -12.80 -21.36
CA GLN A 253 -10.71 -12.59 -22.27
C GLN A 253 -11.77 -13.72 -22.25
N LYS A 254 -11.43 -14.88 -21.67
CA LYS A 254 -12.36 -16.01 -21.52
C LYS A 254 -13.07 -16.06 -20.17
N SER A 255 -12.59 -15.24 -19.20
CA SER A 255 -13.18 -15.22 -17.86
C SER A 255 -14.53 -14.50 -17.86
N ALA A 256 -15.57 -15.13 -17.33
CA ALA A 256 -16.88 -14.52 -17.16
C ALA A 256 -16.84 -13.22 -16.35
N GLU A 257 -15.91 -13.12 -15.38
CA GLU A 257 -15.68 -11.92 -14.57
C GLU A 257 -15.33 -10.67 -15.41
N LEU A 258 -14.68 -10.85 -16.58
CA LEU A 258 -14.37 -9.75 -17.49
C LEU A 258 -15.38 -9.63 -18.64
N VAL A 259 -15.88 -10.75 -19.13
CA VAL A 259 -16.84 -10.78 -20.25
C VAL A 259 -18.11 -10.01 -19.89
N ARG A 260 -18.61 -10.18 -18.67
CA ARG A 260 -19.83 -9.49 -18.22
C ARG A 260 -19.68 -7.96 -18.19
N PRO A 261 -18.70 -7.35 -17.50
CA PRO A 261 -18.51 -5.89 -17.52
C PRO A 261 -18.26 -5.34 -18.92
N PHE A 262 -17.54 -6.08 -19.76
CA PHE A 262 -17.33 -5.71 -21.17
C PHE A 262 -18.65 -5.66 -21.93
N ALA A 263 -19.49 -6.69 -21.81
CA ALA A 263 -20.77 -6.77 -22.50
C ALA A 263 -21.75 -5.69 -22.01
N GLU A 264 -21.83 -5.45 -20.72
CA GLU A 264 -22.63 -4.36 -20.12
C GLU A 264 -22.17 -2.98 -20.63
N LYS A 265 -20.85 -2.77 -20.71
CA LYS A 265 -20.30 -1.51 -21.24
C LYS A 265 -20.56 -1.37 -22.74
N ALA A 266 -20.38 -2.44 -23.51
CA ALA A 266 -20.67 -2.46 -24.94
C ALA A 266 -22.15 -2.13 -25.22
N ALA A 267 -23.08 -2.69 -24.43
CA ALA A 267 -24.50 -2.37 -24.53
C ALA A 267 -24.76 -0.88 -24.27
N ARG A 268 -24.20 -0.29 -23.22
CA ARG A 268 -24.35 1.15 -22.90
C ARG A 268 -23.78 2.08 -23.98
N LEU A 269 -22.76 1.63 -24.72
CA LEU A 269 -22.15 2.39 -25.82
C LEU A 269 -22.81 2.12 -27.18
N GLY A 270 -23.90 1.34 -27.22
CA GLY A 270 -24.58 0.96 -28.48
C GLY A 270 -23.73 0.01 -29.35
N ALA A 271 -22.73 -0.65 -28.77
CA ALA A 271 -21.78 -1.53 -29.44
C ALA A 271 -22.00 -3.01 -29.07
N GLY A 272 -23.26 -3.41 -28.86
CA GLY A 272 -23.65 -4.74 -28.40
C GLY A 272 -23.20 -5.88 -29.35
N ASP A 273 -22.96 -5.60 -30.62
CA ASP A 273 -22.41 -6.53 -31.60
C ASP A 273 -21.00 -7.00 -31.24
N LEU A 274 -20.15 -6.16 -30.59
CA LEU A 274 -18.83 -6.55 -30.12
C LEU A 274 -18.87 -7.65 -29.07
N SER A 275 -19.91 -7.67 -28.24
CA SER A 275 -20.02 -8.60 -27.12
C SER A 275 -20.58 -9.97 -27.51
N GLU A 276 -21.31 -10.09 -28.62
CA GLU A 276 -22.02 -11.32 -28.98
C GLU A 276 -21.09 -12.55 -29.09
N ASN A 277 -20.09 -12.45 -29.95
CA ASN A 277 -19.15 -13.54 -30.16
C ASN A 277 -18.35 -13.88 -28.90
N ILE A 278 -18.04 -12.87 -28.09
CA ILE A 278 -17.30 -13.01 -26.84
C ILE A 278 -18.14 -13.77 -25.80
N ILE A 279 -19.41 -13.37 -25.63
CA ILE A 279 -20.35 -14.07 -24.74
C ILE A 279 -20.56 -15.52 -25.20
N ARG A 280 -20.79 -15.75 -26.50
CA ARG A 280 -20.97 -17.11 -27.05
C ARG A 280 -19.75 -17.99 -26.81
N ALA A 281 -18.55 -17.45 -26.99
CA ALA A 281 -17.32 -18.17 -26.73
C ALA A 281 -17.12 -18.48 -25.22
N SER A 282 -17.48 -17.55 -24.34
CA SER A 282 -17.42 -17.75 -22.89
C SER A 282 -18.43 -18.82 -22.45
N LEU A 283 -19.70 -18.72 -22.86
CA LEU A 283 -20.75 -19.70 -22.52
C LEU A 283 -20.46 -21.13 -23.04
N LYS A 284 -19.75 -21.23 -24.17
CA LYS A 284 -19.31 -22.55 -24.68
C LYS A 284 -18.23 -23.17 -23.81
N ASN A 285 -17.36 -22.36 -23.18
CA ASN A 285 -16.29 -22.84 -22.31
C ASN A 285 -16.82 -23.18 -20.92
N GLU A 286 -17.64 -22.30 -20.37
CA GLU A 286 -18.26 -22.45 -19.05
C GLU A 286 -19.62 -21.74 -19.07
N TRP A 287 -20.68 -22.47 -18.66
CA TRP A 287 -22.03 -21.91 -18.63
C TRP A 287 -22.17 -20.94 -17.44
N ASP A 288 -22.44 -19.69 -17.73
CA ASP A 288 -22.73 -18.65 -16.75
C ASP A 288 -23.98 -17.86 -17.14
N SER A 289 -25.06 -18.14 -16.42
CA SER A 289 -26.37 -17.51 -16.63
C SER A 289 -26.35 -15.98 -16.55
N THR A 290 -25.36 -15.39 -15.84
CA THR A 290 -25.27 -13.93 -15.70
C THR A 290 -24.92 -13.23 -17.02
N LEU A 291 -24.26 -13.93 -17.95
CA LEU A 291 -23.90 -13.41 -19.27
C LEU A 291 -25.11 -13.33 -20.22
N LEU A 292 -26.21 -14.01 -19.90
CA LEU A 292 -27.42 -13.99 -20.70
C LEU A 292 -28.20 -12.67 -20.58
N ILE A 293 -27.99 -11.94 -19.47
CA ILE A 293 -28.63 -10.64 -19.25
C ILE A 293 -28.18 -9.61 -20.31
N PRO A 294 -26.88 -9.34 -20.52
CA PRO A 294 -26.42 -8.46 -21.59
C PRO A 294 -26.58 -9.08 -22.99
N TYR A 295 -26.58 -10.43 -23.12
CA TYR A 295 -26.86 -11.09 -24.41
C TYR A 295 -28.27 -10.84 -24.90
N GLY A 296 -29.25 -10.82 -24.00
CA GLY A 296 -30.64 -10.52 -24.26
C GLY A 296 -31.00 -9.03 -24.35
N ASP A 297 -30.00 -8.14 -24.47
CA ASP A 297 -30.25 -6.71 -24.57
C ASP A 297 -31.05 -6.39 -25.85
N PRO A 298 -32.22 -5.73 -25.73
CA PRO A 298 -33.04 -5.33 -26.90
C PRO A 298 -32.34 -4.35 -27.85
N ALA A 299 -31.35 -3.59 -27.39
CA ALA A 299 -30.60 -2.66 -28.23
C ALA A 299 -29.57 -3.35 -29.16
N ALA A 300 -29.41 -4.67 -29.05
CA ALA A 300 -28.49 -5.43 -29.87
C ALA A 300 -28.91 -5.46 -31.37
N THR A 301 -27.93 -5.41 -32.26
CA THR A 301 -28.12 -5.25 -33.70
C THR A 301 -28.77 -6.44 -34.40
N ASP A 302 -28.64 -7.66 -33.88
CA ASP A 302 -29.15 -8.90 -34.51
C ASP A 302 -29.99 -9.76 -33.55
N ALA A 303 -31.19 -9.27 -33.23
CA ALA A 303 -32.09 -9.93 -32.29
C ALA A 303 -32.51 -11.34 -32.78
N ASN A 304 -32.78 -11.52 -34.10
CA ASN A 304 -33.18 -12.80 -34.66
C ASN A 304 -32.10 -13.89 -34.54
N GLN A 305 -30.84 -13.55 -34.79
CA GLN A 305 -29.74 -14.50 -34.64
C GLN A 305 -29.55 -14.89 -33.19
N ARG A 306 -29.60 -13.94 -32.28
CA ARG A 306 -29.51 -14.16 -30.83
C ARG A 306 -30.65 -15.02 -30.30
N MET A 307 -31.86 -14.73 -30.74
CA MET A 307 -33.04 -15.53 -30.40
C MET A 307 -32.89 -17.00 -30.81
N LYS A 308 -32.48 -17.29 -32.04
CA LYS A 308 -32.21 -18.66 -32.52
C LYS A 308 -31.11 -19.34 -31.70
N GLN A 309 -30.10 -18.59 -31.27
CA GLN A 309 -29.06 -19.12 -30.43
C GLN A 309 -29.55 -19.43 -29.01
N CYS A 310 -30.38 -18.56 -28.42
CA CYS A 310 -30.99 -18.82 -27.13
C CYS A 310 -31.95 -20.02 -27.19
N GLU A 311 -32.73 -20.19 -28.27
CA GLU A 311 -33.59 -21.38 -28.47
C GLU A 311 -32.76 -22.69 -28.56
N LYS A 312 -31.50 -22.64 -29.08
CA LYS A 312 -30.61 -23.80 -29.05
C LYS A 312 -30.13 -24.09 -27.61
N TRP A 313 -29.71 -23.07 -26.89
CA TRP A 313 -29.29 -23.24 -25.51
C TRP A 313 -30.41 -23.70 -24.56
N LEU A 314 -31.66 -23.33 -24.87
CA LEU A 314 -32.82 -23.74 -24.08
C LEU A 314 -33.03 -25.26 -24.08
N LYS A 315 -32.53 -25.98 -25.12
CA LYS A 315 -32.57 -27.45 -25.15
C LYS A 315 -31.69 -28.09 -24.11
N ASP A 316 -30.56 -27.45 -23.82
CA ASP A 316 -29.57 -27.94 -22.87
C ASP A 316 -29.83 -27.38 -21.45
N HIS A 317 -30.45 -26.19 -21.35
CA HIS A 317 -30.70 -25.46 -20.10
C HIS A 317 -32.16 -24.98 -19.99
N PRO A 318 -33.17 -25.91 -19.94
CA PRO A 318 -34.61 -25.57 -20.03
C PRO A 318 -35.14 -24.78 -18.81
N ASP A 319 -34.44 -24.87 -17.66
CA ASP A 319 -34.87 -24.24 -16.40
C ASP A 319 -33.98 -23.05 -16.01
N ASP A 320 -33.27 -22.45 -16.96
CA ASP A 320 -32.47 -21.26 -16.70
C ASP A 320 -33.31 -19.99 -16.80
N ALA A 321 -33.56 -19.33 -15.65
CA ALA A 321 -34.36 -18.11 -15.55
C ALA A 321 -33.79 -16.96 -16.39
N SER A 322 -32.47 -16.79 -16.46
CA SER A 322 -31.82 -15.73 -17.22
C SER A 322 -31.94 -15.96 -18.73
N LEU A 323 -31.91 -17.23 -19.17
CA LEU A 323 -32.12 -17.59 -20.58
C LEU A 323 -33.54 -17.29 -21.04
N HIS A 324 -34.53 -17.61 -20.21
CA HIS A 324 -35.92 -17.25 -20.47
C HIS A 324 -36.10 -15.72 -20.51
N LEU A 325 -35.46 -14.96 -19.62
CA LEU A 325 -35.50 -13.51 -19.64
C LEU A 325 -34.90 -12.94 -20.93
N ALA A 326 -33.75 -13.45 -21.35
CA ALA A 326 -33.07 -13.06 -22.57
C ALA A 326 -33.98 -13.30 -23.82
N LEU A 327 -34.56 -14.52 -23.91
CA LEU A 327 -35.51 -14.84 -24.96
C LEU A 327 -36.74 -13.93 -24.94
N GLY A 328 -37.32 -13.68 -23.78
CA GLY A 328 -38.46 -12.81 -23.60
C GLY A 328 -38.20 -11.39 -24.12
N ARG A 329 -37.03 -10.83 -23.81
CA ARG A 329 -36.59 -9.50 -24.28
C ARG A 329 -36.38 -9.46 -25.79
N LEU A 330 -35.70 -10.46 -26.35
CA LEU A 330 -35.46 -10.55 -27.79
C LEU A 330 -36.78 -10.74 -28.58
N CYS A 331 -37.68 -11.60 -28.09
CA CYS A 331 -39.01 -11.78 -28.68
C CYS A 331 -39.85 -10.51 -28.61
N GLY A 332 -39.78 -9.75 -27.49
CA GLY A 332 -40.48 -8.48 -27.34
C GLY A 332 -39.99 -7.41 -28.31
N ARG A 333 -38.71 -7.42 -28.65
CA ARG A 333 -38.15 -6.55 -29.69
C ARG A 333 -38.67 -6.88 -31.09
N GLU A 334 -38.74 -8.17 -31.42
CA GLU A 334 -39.24 -8.64 -32.69
C GLU A 334 -40.81 -8.69 -32.75
N GLU A 335 -41.47 -8.06 -31.79
CA GLU A 335 -42.95 -7.96 -31.66
C GLU A 335 -43.65 -9.33 -31.56
N LEU A 336 -42.92 -10.38 -31.17
CA LEU A 336 -43.46 -11.69 -30.91
C LEU A 336 -44.11 -11.77 -29.53
N TRP A 337 -45.13 -10.97 -29.30
CA TRP A 337 -45.72 -10.67 -27.98
C TRP A 337 -46.08 -11.92 -27.16
N GLY A 338 -46.69 -12.94 -27.79
CA GLY A 338 -47.09 -14.17 -27.10
C GLY A 338 -45.87 -14.96 -26.58
N LYS A 339 -44.81 -15.11 -27.41
CA LYS A 339 -43.59 -15.77 -27.02
C LYS A 339 -42.85 -14.93 -25.94
N ALA A 340 -42.80 -13.64 -26.12
CA ALA A 340 -42.16 -12.72 -25.15
C ALA A 340 -42.79 -12.88 -23.76
N ARG A 341 -44.11 -12.80 -23.68
CA ARG A 341 -44.90 -12.96 -22.44
C ARG A 341 -44.62 -14.32 -21.78
N TYR A 342 -44.74 -15.40 -22.57
CA TYR A 342 -44.46 -16.76 -22.09
C TYR A 342 -43.07 -16.87 -21.43
N HIS A 343 -42.02 -16.44 -22.13
CA HIS A 343 -40.67 -16.55 -21.62
C HIS A 343 -40.40 -15.64 -20.42
N MET A 344 -40.98 -14.42 -20.38
CA MET A 344 -40.84 -13.52 -19.23
C MET A 344 -41.53 -14.07 -17.98
N ILE A 345 -42.74 -14.65 -18.11
CA ILE A 345 -43.46 -15.30 -17.02
C ILE A 345 -42.66 -16.52 -16.55
N ARG A 346 -42.19 -17.37 -17.48
CA ARG A 346 -41.39 -18.55 -17.13
C ARG A 346 -40.10 -18.20 -16.42
N SER A 347 -39.42 -17.09 -16.80
CA SER A 347 -38.26 -16.57 -16.09
C SER A 347 -38.59 -16.22 -14.63
N LEU A 348 -39.74 -15.55 -14.42
CA LEU A 348 -40.17 -15.14 -13.07
C LEU A 348 -40.61 -16.35 -12.21
N GLU A 349 -41.17 -17.41 -12.84
CA GLU A 349 -41.49 -18.67 -12.15
C GLU A 349 -40.26 -19.40 -11.67
N LEU A 350 -39.18 -19.46 -12.49
CA LEU A 350 -37.93 -20.12 -12.17
C LEU A 350 -37.09 -19.34 -11.15
N GLY A 351 -37.13 -18.01 -11.28
CA GLY A 351 -36.38 -17.13 -10.35
C GLY A 351 -36.81 -15.67 -10.48
N PRO A 352 -37.65 -15.17 -9.58
CA PRO A 352 -38.10 -13.79 -9.64
C PRO A 352 -36.96 -12.82 -9.47
N THR A 353 -36.81 -11.88 -10.41
CA THR A 353 -35.78 -10.84 -10.40
C THR A 353 -36.37 -9.46 -10.70
N ALA A 354 -35.75 -8.39 -10.19
CA ALA A 354 -36.12 -7.02 -10.49
C ALA A 354 -36.09 -6.77 -12.01
N ALA A 355 -35.07 -7.27 -12.71
CA ALA A 355 -34.92 -7.15 -14.15
C ALA A 355 -36.02 -7.90 -14.94
N GLY A 356 -36.48 -9.04 -14.43
CA GLY A 356 -37.59 -9.81 -15.01
C GLY A 356 -38.90 -9.07 -14.89
N TYR A 357 -39.25 -8.55 -13.73
CA TYR A 357 -40.45 -7.74 -13.52
C TYR A 357 -40.42 -6.43 -14.31
N ASP A 358 -39.27 -5.76 -14.39
CA ASP A 358 -39.10 -4.56 -15.19
C ASP A 358 -39.38 -4.84 -16.70
N SER A 359 -38.77 -5.92 -17.23
CA SER A 359 -38.98 -6.32 -18.62
C SER A 359 -40.40 -6.72 -18.92
N LEU A 360 -41.08 -7.43 -17.99
CA LEU A 360 -42.50 -7.78 -18.13
C LEU A 360 -43.39 -6.50 -18.09
N GLY A 361 -43.07 -5.56 -17.18
CA GLY A 361 -43.79 -4.27 -17.13
C GLY A 361 -43.68 -3.49 -18.43
N GLN A 362 -42.49 -3.39 -19.02
CA GLN A 362 -42.29 -2.74 -20.32
C GLN A 362 -43.06 -3.44 -21.46
N LEU A 363 -43.11 -4.76 -21.48
CA LEU A 363 -43.86 -5.52 -22.45
C LEU A 363 -45.35 -5.24 -22.34
N LEU A 364 -45.93 -5.30 -21.13
CA LEU A 364 -47.34 -5.10 -20.84
C LEU A 364 -47.78 -3.63 -21.12
N GLU A 365 -46.92 -2.67 -20.82
CA GLU A 365 -47.12 -1.27 -21.15
C GLU A 365 -47.28 -1.07 -22.67
N ARG A 366 -46.41 -1.70 -23.48
CA ARG A 366 -46.54 -1.67 -24.96
C ARG A 366 -47.81 -2.35 -25.48
N GLN A 367 -48.33 -3.32 -24.74
CA GLN A 367 -49.60 -3.99 -25.05
C GLN A 367 -50.84 -3.23 -24.57
N GLY A 368 -50.67 -2.14 -23.82
CA GLY A 368 -51.74 -1.35 -23.25
C GLY A 368 -52.33 -1.92 -21.94
N GLU A 369 -51.73 -2.96 -21.36
CA GLU A 369 -52.15 -3.58 -20.10
C GLU A 369 -51.56 -2.81 -18.90
N LEU A 370 -51.95 -1.52 -18.77
CA LEU A 370 -51.31 -0.57 -17.86
C LEU A 370 -51.38 -0.97 -16.38
N GLU A 371 -52.47 -1.57 -15.93
CA GLU A 371 -52.67 -1.97 -14.54
C GLU A 371 -51.63 -3.04 -14.14
N VAL A 372 -51.49 -4.05 -14.96
CA VAL A 372 -50.52 -5.15 -14.72
C VAL A 372 -49.09 -4.70 -14.92
N ALA A 373 -48.85 -3.79 -15.88
CA ALA A 373 -47.53 -3.17 -16.08
C ALA A 373 -47.11 -2.40 -14.84
N MET A 374 -47.97 -1.58 -14.24
CA MET A 374 -47.69 -0.85 -13.00
C MET A 374 -47.41 -1.80 -11.82
N ALA A 375 -48.19 -2.89 -11.71
CA ALA A 375 -47.93 -3.91 -10.68
C ALA A 375 -46.57 -4.58 -10.87
N SER A 376 -46.17 -4.86 -12.12
CA SER A 376 -44.86 -5.41 -12.46
C SER A 376 -43.72 -4.44 -12.09
N PHE A 377 -43.81 -3.17 -12.47
CA PHE A 377 -42.81 -2.15 -12.08
C PHE A 377 -42.70 -1.97 -10.57
N ARG A 378 -43.83 -2.01 -9.85
CA ARG A 378 -43.84 -2.00 -8.38
C ARG A 378 -43.08 -3.18 -7.82
N ASN A 379 -43.26 -4.39 -8.37
CA ASN A 379 -42.53 -5.58 -7.96
C ASN A 379 -41.04 -5.47 -8.31
N ALA A 380 -40.66 -4.89 -9.44
CA ALA A 380 -39.26 -4.61 -9.77
C ALA A 380 -38.60 -3.71 -8.71
N LEU A 381 -39.29 -2.63 -8.30
CA LEU A 381 -38.81 -1.72 -7.25
C LEU A 381 -38.69 -2.43 -5.90
N ARG A 382 -39.71 -3.18 -5.48
CA ARG A 382 -39.68 -3.96 -4.22
C ARG A 382 -38.46 -4.94 -4.19
N MET A 383 -38.28 -5.67 -5.28
CA MET A 383 -37.15 -6.61 -5.42
C MET A 383 -35.79 -5.90 -5.36
N SER A 384 -35.68 -4.70 -5.92
CA SER A 384 -34.45 -3.91 -5.83
C SER A 384 -34.13 -3.43 -4.39
N GLN A 385 -35.16 -3.34 -3.55
CA GLN A 385 -35.08 -2.99 -2.12
C GLN A 385 -34.93 -4.22 -1.22
N GLY A 386 -34.87 -5.42 -1.80
CA GLY A 386 -34.75 -6.68 -1.05
C GLY A 386 -36.10 -7.19 -0.49
N GLU A 387 -37.21 -6.62 -0.91
CA GLU A 387 -38.55 -7.04 -0.53
C GLU A 387 -39.09 -8.13 -1.46
N LYS A 388 -40.04 -8.96 -0.95
CA LYS A 388 -40.69 -9.98 -1.77
C LYS A 388 -41.71 -9.34 -2.73
N PRO A 389 -41.83 -9.88 -3.96
CA PRO A 389 -42.84 -9.41 -4.93
C PRO A 389 -44.26 -9.72 -4.45
N LEU A 390 -45.19 -8.91 -4.88
CA LEU A 390 -46.66 -9.12 -4.69
C LEU A 390 -47.22 -9.90 -5.86
N PRO A 391 -48.33 -10.63 -5.68
CA PRO A 391 -49.06 -11.25 -6.79
C PRO A 391 -49.47 -10.22 -7.86
N LEU A 392 -49.28 -10.57 -9.12
CA LEU A 392 -49.76 -9.75 -10.23
C LEU A 392 -51.28 -9.90 -10.40
N PRO A 393 -52.02 -8.84 -10.78
CA PRO A 393 -53.43 -8.92 -11.03
C PRO A 393 -53.72 -9.78 -12.28
N GLY A 394 -54.76 -10.63 -12.21
CA GLY A 394 -55.21 -11.52 -13.31
C GLY A 394 -54.80 -12.98 -13.12
N ASP A 395 -55.71 -13.91 -13.46
CA ASP A 395 -55.49 -15.37 -13.30
C ASP A 395 -54.34 -15.93 -14.15
N GLN A 396 -54.09 -15.31 -15.30
CA GLN A 396 -53.02 -15.71 -16.23
C GLN A 396 -51.59 -15.37 -15.70
N PHE A 397 -51.50 -14.65 -14.59
CA PHE A 397 -50.23 -14.31 -13.90
C PHE A 397 -50.07 -15.02 -12.54
N ARG A 398 -51.00 -15.96 -12.23
CA ARG A 398 -50.75 -16.86 -11.09
C ARG A 398 -49.58 -17.73 -11.48
N LEU A 399 -48.42 -17.37 -10.93
CA LEU A 399 -47.23 -18.21 -10.93
C LEU A 399 -47.67 -19.55 -10.33
N ALA A 400 -47.55 -20.65 -11.08
CA ALA A 400 -47.86 -21.97 -10.56
C ALA A 400 -46.94 -22.17 -9.33
N GLY A 401 -47.53 -22.24 -8.13
CA GLY A 401 -46.78 -22.58 -6.93
C GLY A 401 -46.06 -23.89 -7.16
N PRO A 402 -44.92 -24.15 -6.47
CA PRO A 402 -44.20 -25.40 -6.60
C PRO A 402 -45.23 -26.53 -6.43
N ALA A 403 -45.36 -27.39 -7.45
CA ALA A 403 -46.24 -28.57 -7.38
C ALA A 403 -45.80 -29.36 -6.16
N HIS A 404 -46.61 -29.33 -5.11
CA HIS A 404 -46.43 -30.26 -3.98
C HIS A 404 -46.55 -31.68 -4.59
N PRO A 405 -45.57 -32.58 -4.43
CA PRO A 405 -45.74 -33.95 -4.78
C PRO A 405 -46.93 -34.46 -3.94
N THR A 406 -48.05 -34.78 -4.62
CA THR A 406 -49.14 -35.50 -4.00
C THR A 406 -48.60 -36.83 -3.54
N ALA A 407 -48.48 -37.03 -2.22
CA ALA A 407 -48.26 -38.30 -1.62
C ALA A 407 -49.40 -39.26 -2.05
N ASN A 408 -49.04 -40.34 -2.71
CA ASN A 408 -49.75 -41.57 -2.77
C ASN A 408 -48.82 -42.67 -2.22
#